data_2141072c040f4f7464ad982c76030332
#
_entry.id   2141072c040f4f7464ad982c76030332
#
_cell.length_a   1.000
_cell.length_b   1.000
_cell.length_c   1.000
_cell.angle_alpha   90.00
_cell.angle_beta   90.00
_cell.angle_gamma   90.00
#
_symmetry.space_group_name_H-M   'P 1'
#
loop_
_entity.id
_entity.type
_entity.pdbx_description
1 polymer ?
#
loop_
_entity_poly.entity_id
_entity_poly.type
_entity_poly.pdbx_seq_one_letter_code
_entity_poly.pdbx_strand_id
1 'polypeptide(L)'
;CAGGALVPDMDLSGRVTTNQGGATVAHTFGVVSLFAAEVIEKVSLGIYNLTRRGGDPRRHNGHRTFTHTIVFNVALGAGTMALCARFGKWAVITVAFITFAMALRGLFVKWANRAGWFIVTGVAAASAFGVYQTLPGGRGYPVLGIAMGVGGFVHLLGDMLTDHGCPLFWPLPLGKRKLWRNIGVPDIMAVRVGSKVEVLGLRTAFTVISLASAAWLLWPSVLNQFDITF
;
A
#
# COMPACT_ATOMS: atom_id res chain seq x y z
N CYS A 1 6.96 1.15 -4.30
CA CYS A 1 6.52 0.31 -3.18
C CYS A 1 5.69 1.10 -2.13
N ALA A 2 6.18 2.28 -1.63
CA ALA A 2 5.48 2.99 -0.55
C ALA A 2 4.01 3.35 -0.86
N GLY A 3 3.71 3.83 -2.07
CA GLY A 3 2.32 4.06 -2.49
C GLY A 3 1.52 2.77 -2.58
N GLY A 4 2.13 1.68 -3.05
CA GLY A 4 1.49 0.35 -3.08
C GLY A 4 1.15 -0.18 -1.69
N ALA A 5 1.99 0.13 -0.69
CA ALA A 5 1.72 -0.26 0.70
C ALA A 5 0.51 0.45 1.33
N LEU A 6 0.03 1.54 0.73
CA LEU A 6 -1.16 2.25 1.22
C LEU A 6 -2.45 1.80 0.53
N VAL A 7 -2.36 1.00 -0.54
CA VAL A 7 -3.54 0.56 -1.30
C VAL A 7 -4.46 -0.35 -0.50
N PRO A 8 -4.00 -1.33 0.31
CA PRO A 8 -4.91 -2.12 1.13
C PRO A 8 -5.81 -1.27 2.03
N ASP A 9 -5.28 -0.20 2.62
CA ASP A 9 -6.00 0.72 3.49
C ASP A 9 -6.97 1.67 2.76
N MET A 10 -7.04 1.61 1.44
CA MET A 10 -8.09 2.34 0.69
C MET A 10 -9.51 1.85 1.02
N ASP A 11 -9.65 0.69 1.67
CA ASP A 11 -10.92 0.19 2.18
C ASP A 11 -11.38 0.86 3.49
N LEU A 12 -10.63 1.82 4.00
CA LEU A 12 -11.04 2.68 5.11
C LEU A 12 -11.83 3.87 4.55
N SER A 13 -13.15 3.78 4.55
CA SER A 13 -14.00 4.91 4.18
C SER A 13 -13.85 6.07 5.16
N GLY A 14 -14.05 7.31 4.70
CA GLY A 14 -13.79 8.55 5.46
C GLY A 14 -14.60 8.76 6.75
N ARG A 15 -15.27 7.71 7.23
CA ARG A 15 -15.92 7.68 8.55
C ARG A 15 -14.95 7.33 9.68
N VAL A 16 -13.74 6.93 9.37
CA VAL A 16 -12.72 6.58 10.37
C VAL A 16 -11.91 7.80 10.73
N THR A 17 -11.80 8.05 12.03
CA THR A 17 -11.16 9.22 12.65
C THR A 17 -9.70 9.43 12.20
N THR A 18 -9.28 10.69 12.22
CA THR A 18 -8.05 11.30 11.72
C THR A 18 -6.71 10.69 12.16
N ASN A 19 -6.71 9.67 13.01
CA ASN A 19 -5.50 9.08 13.59
C ASN A 19 -5.02 7.79 12.92
N GLN A 20 -5.72 7.30 11.89
CA GLN A 20 -5.39 6.06 11.19
C GLN A 20 -4.94 6.38 9.76
N GLY A 21 -3.87 5.73 9.30
CA GLY A 21 -3.25 5.96 8.00
C GLY A 21 -4.21 5.91 6.80
N GLY A 22 -5.27 5.10 6.88
CA GLY A 22 -6.30 4.99 5.86
C GLY A 22 -7.09 6.28 5.63
N ALA A 23 -7.35 7.08 6.67
CA ALA A 23 -7.99 8.39 6.50
C ALA A 23 -7.15 9.33 5.61
N THR A 24 -5.81 9.24 5.70
CA THR A 24 -4.89 10.02 4.87
C THR A 24 -5.01 9.63 3.40
N VAL A 25 -5.15 8.33 3.10
CA VAL A 25 -5.28 7.83 1.73
C VAL A 25 -6.62 8.24 1.15
N ALA A 26 -7.72 8.06 1.89
CA ALA A 26 -9.06 8.45 1.48
C ALA A 26 -9.17 9.95 1.16
N HIS A 27 -8.38 10.79 1.82
CA HIS A 27 -8.34 12.23 1.58
C HIS A 27 -7.29 12.70 0.55
N THR A 28 -6.56 11.79 -0.11
CA THR A 28 -5.48 12.17 -1.05
C THR A 28 -5.99 12.99 -2.23
N PHE A 29 -7.12 12.62 -2.81
CA PHE A 29 -7.74 13.30 -3.95
C PHE A 29 -9.14 13.84 -3.61
N GLY A 30 -9.38 14.21 -2.37
CA GLY A 30 -10.67 14.76 -1.92
C GLY A 30 -11.83 13.79 -2.12
N VAL A 31 -12.95 14.28 -2.65
CA VAL A 31 -14.19 13.50 -2.83
C VAL A 31 -13.98 12.25 -3.68
N VAL A 32 -13.10 12.29 -4.68
CA VAL A 32 -12.84 11.15 -5.57
C VAL A 32 -12.23 9.97 -4.80
N SER A 33 -11.25 10.24 -3.95
CA SER A 33 -10.66 9.16 -3.13
C SER A 33 -11.58 8.68 -2.01
N LEU A 34 -12.43 9.56 -1.46
CA LEU A 34 -13.47 9.15 -0.52
C LEU A 34 -14.48 8.22 -1.17
N PHE A 35 -14.95 8.56 -2.37
CA PHE A 35 -15.85 7.69 -3.13
C PHE A 35 -15.20 6.35 -3.47
N ALA A 36 -13.94 6.37 -3.96
CA ALA A 36 -13.19 5.14 -4.26
C ALA A 36 -13.02 4.27 -3.00
N ALA A 37 -12.68 4.86 -1.87
CA ALA A 37 -12.56 4.16 -0.59
C ALA A 37 -13.89 3.51 -0.16
N GLU A 38 -15.01 4.22 -0.30
CA GLU A 38 -16.33 3.67 0.02
C GLU A 38 -16.70 2.49 -0.90
N VAL A 39 -16.43 2.61 -2.20
CA VAL A 39 -16.66 1.52 -3.16
C VAL A 39 -15.80 0.30 -2.81
N ILE A 40 -14.51 0.50 -2.55
CA ILE A 40 -13.58 -0.58 -2.20
C ILE A 40 -14.02 -1.26 -0.88
N GLU A 41 -14.40 -0.48 0.13
CA GLU A 41 -14.93 -1.01 1.40
C GLU A 41 -16.17 -1.87 1.17
N LYS A 42 -17.15 -1.37 0.41
CA LYS A 42 -18.39 -2.11 0.12
C LYS A 42 -18.13 -3.38 -0.69
N VAL A 43 -17.25 -3.32 -1.69
CA VAL A 43 -16.85 -4.49 -2.48
C VAL A 43 -16.16 -5.52 -1.58
N SER A 44 -15.22 -5.10 -0.74
CA SER A 44 -14.52 -5.97 0.20
C SER A 44 -15.48 -6.64 1.18
N LEU A 45 -16.43 -5.88 1.74
CA LEU A 45 -17.48 -6.40 2.62
C LEU A 45 -18.42 -7.36 1.86
N GLY A 46 -18.76 -7.04 0.62
CA GLY A 46 -19.58 -7.90 -0.25
C GLY A 46 -18.92 -9.27 -0.47
N ILE A 47 -17.64 -9.28 -0.86
CA ILE A 47 -16.86 -10.52 -1.03
C ILE A 47 -16.80 -11.30 0.28
N TYR A 48 -16.56 -10.61 1.41
CA TYR A 48 -16.57 -11.23 2.71
C TYR A 48 -17.90 -11.93 3.00
N ASN A 49 -19.02 -11.22 2.87
CA ASN A 49 -20.36 -11.73 3.19
C ASN A 49 -20.78 -12.88 2.27
N LEU A 50 -20.40 -12.85 0.99
CA LEU A 50 -20.69 -13.92 0.02
C LEU A 50 -19.89 -15.18 0.27
N THR A 51 -18.68 -15.04 0.82
CA THR A 51 -17.76 -16.18 0.97
C THR A 51 -17.56 -16.65 2.40
N ARG A 52 -18.03 -15.90 3.40
CA ARG A 52 -17.90 -16.29 4.83
C ARG A 52 -18.58 -17.61 5.13
N ARG A 53 -18.00 -18.37 6.05
CA ARG A 53 -18.55 -19.61 6.57
C ARG A 53 -19.19 -19.41 7.96
N GLY A 54 -19.91 -20.38 8.44
CA GLY A 54 -20.62 -20.28 9.72
C GLY A 54 -19.73 -20.01 10.95
N GLY A 55 -18.44 -20.31 10.86
CA GLY A 55 -17.46 -19.99 11.91
C GLY A 55 -16.80 -18.61 11.79
N ASP A 56 -17.02 -17.89 10.69
CA ASP A 56 -16.48 -16.57 10.51
C ASP A 56 -17.35 -15.51 11.22
N PRO A 57 -16.75 -14.51 11.91
CA PRO A 57 -17.50 -13.50 12.63
C PRO A 57 -18.32 -12.65 11.67
N ARG A 58 -19.38 -12.00 12.14
CA ARG A 58 -20.08 -10.97 11.39
C ARG A 58 -19.25 -9.70 11.38
N ARG A 59 -19.06 -9.09 10.21
CA ARG A 59 -18.36 -7.81 10.05
C ARG A 59 -19.32 -6.73 9.56
N HIS A 60 -19.13 -5.51 10.05
CA HIS A 60 -19.95 -4.35 9.67
C HIS A 60 -19.26 -3.45 8.65
N ASN A 61 -17.95 -3.65 8.43
CA ASN A 61 -17.13 -2.93 7.46
C ASN A 61 -16.25 -3.90 6.68
N GLY A 62 -15.74 -3.44 5.53
CA GLY A 62 -14.85 -4.20 4.65
C GLY A 62 -13.38 -4.14 5.04
N HIS A 63 -13.01 -3.31 6.01
CA HIS A 63 -11.62 -3.14 6.42
C HIS A 63 -11.01 -4.44 6.95
N ARG A 64 -9.77 -4.69 6.58
CA ARG A 64 -9.04 -5.94 6.87
C ARG A 64 -9.79 -7.19 6.42
N THR A 65 -10.40 -7.14 5.22
CA THR A 65 -10.99 -8.29 4.56
C THR A 65 -10.28 -8.56 3.23
N PHE A 66 -10.93 -8.43 2.09
CA PHE A 66 -10.40 -8.82 0.79
C PHE A 66 -9.11 -8.08 0.40
N THR A 67 -9.02 -6.78 0.63
CA THR A 67 -7.85 -5.97 0.32
C THR A 67 -6.60 -6.40 1.11
N HIS A 68 -6.79 -7.01 2.28
CA HIS A 68 -5.73 -7.51 3.15
C HIS A 68 -5.45 -9.01 2.95
N THR A 69 -5.53 -9.48 1.70
CA THR A 69 -5.20 -10.86 1.32
C THR A 69 -4.04 -10.90 0.33
N ILE A 70 -3.30 -12.00 0.30
CA ILE A 70 -2.27 -12.24 -0.74
C ILE A 70 -2.89 -12.18 -2.13
N VAL A 71 -4.06 -12.78 -2.31
CA VAL A 71 -4.75 -12.82 -3.61
C VAL A 71 -5.02 -11.41 -4.15
N PHE A 72 -5.50 -10.50 -3.30
CA PHE A 72 -5.70 -9.11 -3.71
C PHE A 72 -4.39 -8.45 -4.11
N ASN A 73 -3.31 -8.60 -3.33
CA ASN A 73 -2.04 -7.93 -3.61
C ASN A 73 -1.33 -8.50 -4.85
N VAL A 74 -1.46 -9.80 -5.10
CA VAL A 74 -1.01 -10.41 -6.36
C VAL A 74 -1.83 -9.87 -7.54
N ALA A 75 -3.16 -9.81 -7.40
CA ALA A 75 -4.04 -9.25 -8.43
C ALA A 75 -3.75 -7.77 -8.68
N LEU A 76 -3.48 -6.98 -7.64
CA LEU A 76 -3.07 -5.58 -7.74
C LEU A 76 -1.77 -5.44 -8.54
N GLY A 77 -0.76 -6.22 -8.21
CA GLY A 77 0.52 -6.22 -8.93
C GLY A 77 0.37 -6.64 -10.38
N ALA A 78 -0.28 -7.79 -10.62
CA ALA A 78 -0.52 -8.32 -11.97
C ALA A 78 -1.41 -7.38 -12.80
N GLY A 79 -2.47 -6.85 -12.21
CA GLY A 79 -3.37 -5.88 -12.86
C GLY A 79 -2.66 -4.59 -13.22
N THR A 80 -1.80 -4.06 -12.33
CA THR A 80 -0.97 -2.89 -12.63
C THR A 80 -0.01 -3.17 -13.78
N MET A 81 0.64 -4.34 -13.77
CA MET A 81 1.53 -4.77 -14.87
C MET A 81 0.78 -4.83 -16.20
N ALA A 82 -0.37 -5.50 -16.22
CA ALA A 82 -1.20 -5.63 -17.41
C ALA A 82 -1.71 -4.27 -17.92
N LEU A 83 -2.13 -3.39 -17.00
CA LEU A 83 -2.57 -2.03 -17.31
C LEU A 83 -1.45 -1.22 -17.97
N CYS A 84 -0.25 -1.24 -17.38
CA CYS A 84 0.91 -0.54 -17.93
C CYS A 84 1.36 -1.12 -19.25
N ALA A 85 1.34 -2.45 -19.42
CA ALA A 85 1.67 -3.09 -20.67
C ALA A 85 0.66 -2.76 -21.78
N ARG A 86 -0.65 -2.68 -21.45
CA ARG A 86 -1.72 -2.44 -22.45
C ARG A 86 -1.82 -0.99 -22.86
N PHE A 87 -1.69 -0.05 -21.94
CA PHE A 87 -1.89 1.39 -22.16
C PHE A 87 -0.59 2.22 -22.16
N GLY A 88 0.55 1.58 -21.94
CA GLY A 88 1.88 2.17 -22.07
C GLY A 88 2.09 3.42 -21.22
N LYS A 89 2.66 4.45 -21.85
CA LYS A 89 3.07 5.72 -21.21
C LYS A 89 2.03 6.30 -20.26
N TRP A 90 0.80 6.40 -20.69
CA TRP A 90 -0.24 7.07 -19.90
C TRP A 90 -0.61 6.30 -18.64
N ALA A 91 -0.68 4.98 -18.72
CA ALA A 91 -0.92 4.15 -17.55
C ALA A 91 0.26 4.23 -16.56
N VAL A 92 1.50 4.20 -17.06
CA VAL A 92 2.71 4.32 -16.23
C VAL A 92 2.72 5.64 -15.47
N ILE A 93 2.50 6.76 -16.17
CA ILE A 93 2.46 8.09 -15.53
C ILE A 93 1.32 8.18 -14.52
N THR A 94 0.13 7.69 -14.86
CA THR A 94 -1.04 7.73 -13.97
C THR A 94 -0.82 6.89 -12.71
N VAL A 95 -0.36 5.65 -12.85
CA VAL A 95 -0.07 4.78 -11.70
C VAL A 95 1.02 5.38 -10.83
N ALA A 96 2.11 5.86 -11.43
CA ALA A 96 3.18 6.51 -10.70
C ALA A 96 2.68 7.77 -9.98
N PHE A 97 1.89 8.61 -10.64
CA PHE A 97 1.30 9.81 -10.04
C PHE A 97 0.43 9.48 -8.81
N ILE A 98 -0.49 8.55 -8.95
CA ILE A 98 -1.38 8.14 -7.84
C ILE A 98 -0.55 7.62 -6.66
N THR A 99 0.41 6.73 -6.93
CA THR A 99 1.24 6.13 -5.89
C THR A 99 2.17 7.13 -5.21
N PHE A 100 2.73 8.09 -5.93
CA PHE A 100 3.51 9.18 -5.34
C PHE A 100 2.64 10.12 -4.50
N ALA A 101 1.47 10.51 -5.00
CA ALA A 101 0.55 11.36 -4.26
C ALA A 101 0.12 10.72 -2.93
N MET A 102 -0.19 9.41 -2.95
CA MET A 102 -0.50 8.65 -1.74
C MET A 102 0.71 8.56 -0.80
N ALA A 103 1.90 8.23 -1.32
CA ALA A 103 3.11 8.11 -0.52
C ALA A 103 3.49 9.43 0.14
N LEU A 104 3.45 10.55 -0.57
CA LEU A 104 3.75 11.88 -0.03
C LEU A 104 2.79 12.24 1.12
N ARG A 105 1.49 11.99 0.94
CA ARG A 105 0.50 12.26 1.99
C ARG A 105 0.58 11.29 3.16
N GLY A 106 0.85 10.02 2.91
CA GLY A 106 0.94 9.00 3.96
C GLY A 106 2.22 9.10 4.79
N LEU A 107 3.37 9.33 4.14
CA LEU A 107 4.66 9.36 4.82
C LEU A 107 5.01 10.75 5.37
N PHE A 108 4.64 11.82 4.67
CA PHE A 108 5.00 13.20 4.99
C PHE A 108 3.80 14.04 5.39
N VAL A 109 2.91 13.51 6.23
CA VAL A 109 1.63 14.13 6.62
C VAL A 109 1.78 15.59 7.04
N LYS A 110 2.74 15.90 7.93
CA LYS A 110 2.97 17.27 8.43
C LYS A 110 3.40 18.22 7.31
N TRP A 111 4.28 17.76 6.42
CA TRP A 111 4.72 18.54 5.28
C TRP A 111 3.59 18.72 4.27
N ALA A 112 2.88 17.65 3.92
CA ALA A 112 1.78 17.69 2.96
C ALA A 112 0.65 18.64 3.40
N ASN A 113 0.35 18.69 4.70
CA ASN A 113 -0.64 19.61 5.26
C ASN A 113 -0.18 21.07 5.21
N ARG A 114 1.12 21.34 5.39
CA ARG A 114 1.69 22.70 5.28
C ARG A 114 1.81 23.16 3.83
N ALA A 115 2.28 22.28 2.94
CA ALA A 115 2.48 22.56 1.53
C ALA A 115 1.18 22.79 0.75
N GLY A 116 0.11 22.13 1.22
CA GLY A 116 -1.18 22.20 0.57
C GLY A 116 -1.33 21.28 -0.64
N TRP A 117 -2.55 21.19 -1.12
CA TRP A 117 -2.92 20.23 -2.17
C TRP A 117 -2.17 20.47 -3.49
N PHE A 118 -2.03 21.70 -3.92
CA PHE A 118 -1.38 22.04 -5.19
C PHE A 118 0.09 21.63 -5.24
N ILE A 119 0.85 21.92 -4.18
CA ILE A 119 2.28 21.60 -4.11
C ILE A 119 2.47 20.08 -4.08
N VAL A 120 1.70 19.36 -3.26
CA VAL A 120 1.78 17.89 -3.18
C VAL A 120 1.45 17.26 -4.53
N THR A 121 0.43 17.75 -5.21
CA THR A 121 0.04 17.27 -6.54
C THR A 121 1.12 17.58 -7.58
N GLY A 122 1.70 18.78 -7.57
CA GLY A 122 2.79 19.16 -8.46
C GLY A 122 4.04 18.30 -8.26
N VAL A 123 4.45 18.08 -7.01
CA VAL A 123 5.60 17.20 -6.69
C VAL A 123 5.32 15.75 -7.12
N ALA A 124 4.11 15.24 -6.88
CA ALA A 124 3.74 13.89 -7.32
C ALA A 124 3.77 13.76 -8.86
N ALA A 125 3.27 14.76 -9.58
CA ALA A 125 3.27 14.77 -11.03
C ALA A 125 4.70 14.86 -11.60
N ALA A 126 5.54 15.73 -11.07
CA ALA A 126 6.95 15.84 -11.45
C ALA A 126 7.72 14.54 -11.19
N SER A 127 7.50 13.91 -10.01
CA SER A 127 8.10 12.62 -9.67
C SER A 127 7.64 11.51 -10.61
N ALA A 128 6.35 11.46 -10.94
CA ALA A 128 5.80 10.46 -11.86
C ALA A 128 6.39 10.60 -13.27
N PHE A 129 6.53 11.83 -13.75
CA PHE A 129 7.15 12.12 -15.04
C PHE A 129 8.64 11.77 -15.03
N GLY A 130 9.37 12.13 -13.97
CA GLY A 130 10.78 11.79 -13.80
C GLY A 130 11.01 10.27 -13.81
N VAL A 131 10.20 9.51 -13.07
CA VAL A 131 10.27 8.04 -13.08
C VAL A 131 9.98 7.49 -14.47
N TYR A 132 8.99 8.03 -15.17
CA TYR A 132 8.69 7.60 -16.54
C TYR A 132 9.88 7.79 -17.48
N GLN A 133 10.62 8.89 -17.35
CA GLN A 133 11.80 9.18 -18.18
C GLN A 133 12.98 8.23 -17.90
N THR A 134 13.07 7.72 -16.67
CA THR A 134 14.17 6.81 -16.24
C THR A 134 13.84 5.35 -16.46
N LEU A 135 12.57 4.98 -16.59
CA LEU A 135 12.18 3.60 -16.84
C LEU A 135 12.54 3.18 -18.27
N PRO A 136 13.25 2.04 -18.44
CA PRO A 136 13.52 1.49 -19.76
C PRO A 136 12.21 1.20 -20.50
N GLY A 137 12.03 1.73 -21.70
CA GLY A 137 10.82 1.54 -22.49
C GLY A 137 10.46 0.05 -22.63
N GLY A 138 9.20 -0.29 -22.42
CA GLY A 138 8.65 -1.65 -22.52
C GLY A 138 9.10 -2.62 -21.41
N ARG A 139 10.35 -2.59 -20.98
CA ARG A 139 10.88 -3.48 -19.93
C ARG A 139 10.66 -2.97 -18.51
N GLY A 140 10.56 -1.65 -18.33
CA GLY A 140 10.35 -1.03 -17.03
C GLY A 140 8.90 -1.13 -16.51
N TYR A 141 7.93 -1.40 -17.36
CA TYR A 141 6.52 -1.44 -17.00
C TYR A 141 6.15 -2.55 -16.00
N PRO A 142 6.69 -3.78 -16.11
CA PRO A 142 6.48 -4.81 -15.10
C PRO A 142 6.94 -4.41 -13.70
N VAL A 143 7.99 -3.58 -13.59
CA VAL A 143 8.54 -3.14 -12.30
C VAL A 143 7.51 -2.38 -11.48
N LEU A 144 6.63 -1.59 -12.11
CA LEU A 144 5.55 -0.90 -11.39
C LEU A 144 4.55 -1.88 -10.77
N GLY A 145 4.17 -2.93 -11.49
CA GLY A 145 3.28 -3.97 -10.97
C GLY A 145 3.94 -4.73 -9.81
N ILE A 146 5.20 -5.10 -9.96
CA ILE A 146 5.97 -5.72 -8.87
C ILE A 146 6.04 -4.79 -7.65
N ALA A 147 6.36 -3.51 -7.86
CA ALA A 147 6.45 -2.53 -6.78
C ALA A 147 5.11 -2.33 -6.06
N MET A 148 3.98 -2.42 -6.78
CA MET A 148 2.64 -2.35 -6.19
C MET A 148 2.33 -3.59 -5.35
N GLY A 149 2.54 -4.79 -5.90
CA GLY A 149 2.29 -6.04 -5.20
C GLY A 149 3.17 -6.21 -3.97
N VAL A 150 4.48 -5.93 -4.10
CA VAL A 150 5.43 -5.96 -2.97
C VAL A 150 5.05 -4.93 -1.91
N GLY A 151 4.68 -3.71 -2.31
CA GLY A 151 4.23 -2.69 -1.37
C GLY A 151 3.03 -3.17 -0.54
N GLY A 152 1.99 -3.68 -1.21
CA GLY A 152 0.83 -4.23 -0.53
C GLY A 152 1.17 -5.43 0.36
N PHE A 153 2.07 -6.31 -0.06
CA PHE A 153 2.52 -7.43 0.77
C PHE A 153 3.27 -6.97 2.03
N VAL A 154 4.12 -5.95 1.91
CA VAL A 154 4.80 -5.34 3.07
C VAL A 154 3.79 -4.76 4.06
N HIS A 155 2.70 -4.14 3.56
CA HIS A 155 1.60 -3.69 4.41
C HIS A 155 0.96 -4.86 5.20
N LEU A 156 0.65 -5.98 4.52
CA LEU A 156 0.13 -7.18 5.18
C LEU A 156 1.06 -7.71 6.28
N LEU A 157 2.37 -7.70 6.04
CA LEU A 157 3.35 -8.09 7.07
C LEU A 157 3.29 -7.13 8.27
N GLY A 158 3.13 -5.83 8.03
CA GLY A 158 2.91 -4.85 9.08
C GLY A 158 1.66 -5.17 9.92
N ASP A 159 0.56 -5.47 9.26
CA ASP A 159 -0.71 -5.83 9.93
C ASP A 159 -0.60 -7.12 10.75
N MET A 160 0.18 -8.10 10.27
CA MET A 160 0.43 -9.33 11.01
C MET A 160 1.18 -9.10 12.31
N LEU A 161 1.96 -8.02 12.42
CA LEU A 161 2.64 -7.63 13.66
C LEU A 161 1.71 -6.93 14.66
N THR A 162 0.48 -6.61 14.24
CA THR A 162 -0.51 -5.97 15.11
C THR A 162 -1.39 -7.01 15.81
N ASP A 163 -2.06 -6.57 16.89
CA ASP A 163 -2.98 -7.37 17.70
C ASP A 163 -4.20 -7.92 16.93
N HIS A 164 -4.54 -7.33 15.79
CA HIS A 164 -5.69 -7.74 14.99
C HIS A 164 -5.36 -8.75 13.89
N GLY A 165 -4.13 -8.76 13.38
CA GLY A 165 -3.73 -9.57 12.23
C GLY A 165 -4.53 -9.26 10.95
N CYS A 166 -4.37 -10.11 9.92
CA CYS A 166 -5.13 -10.00 8.66
C CYS A 166 -5.44 -11.38 8.07
N PRO A 167 -6.47 -11.51 7.18
CA PRO A 167 -6.87 -12.78 6.57
C PRO A 167 -5.97 -13.14 5.38
N LEU A 168 -4.67 -13.25 5.63
CA LEU A 168 -3.60 -13.36 4.63
C LEU A 168 -3.87 -14.40 3.55
N PHE A 169 -4.28 -15.62 3.95
CA PHE A 169 -4.39 -16.78 3.06
C PHE A 169 -5.79 -17.01 2.47
N TRP A 170 -6.74 -16.07 2.67
CA TRP A 170 -7.99 -16.21 1.95
C TRP A 170 -7.72 -16.35 0.43
N PRO A 171 -8.39 -17.24 -0.32
CA PRO A 171 -9.54 -18.07 0.00
C PRO A 171 -9.21 -19.49 0.52
N LEU A 172 -7.98 -19.76 0.95
CA LEU A 172 -7.59 -21.08 1.45
C LEU A 172 -8.23 -21.35 2.83
N PRO A 173 -8.95 -22.48 3.00
CA PRO A 173 -9.58 -22.81 4.27
C PRO A 173 -8.52 -23.26 5.29
N LEU A 174 -8.19 -22.38 6.22
CA LEU A 174 -7.33 -22.70 7.37
C LEU A 174 -8.15 -23.26 8.53
N GLY A 175 -8.80 -24.39 8.31
CA GLY A 175 -9.67 -25.07 9.28
C GLY A 175 -11.06 -25.35 8.76
N LYS A 176 -11.77 -26.29 9.43
CA LYS A 176 -13.05 -26.85 8.94
C LYS A 176 -14.21 -25.84 8.91
N ARG A 177 -14.18 -24.77 9.74
CA ARG A 177 -15.32 -23.87 9.95
C ARG A 177 -15.08 -22.41 9.56
N LYS A 178 -13.80 -22.00 9.35
CA LYS A 178 -13.43 -20.60 9.06
C LYS A 178 -12.72 -20.49 7.72
N LEU A 179 -13.12 -19.53 6.91
CA LEU A 179 -12.45 -19.16 5.67
C LEU A 179 -11.61 -17.89 5.86
N TRP A 180 -12.11 -16.97 6.68
CA TRP A 180 -11.53 -15.65 6.96
C TRP A 180 -10.79 -15.65 8.29
N ARG A 181 -9.79 -16.51 8.42
CA ARG A 181 -8.97 -16.56 9.63
C ARG A 181 -7.89 -15.50 9.57
N ASN A 182 -7.93 -14.57 10.53
CA ASN A 182 -6.83 -13.63 10.73
C ASN A 182 -5.59 -14.39 11.23
N ILE A 183 -4.46 -14.01 10.68
CA ILE A 183 -3.13 -14.50 11.06
C ILE A 183 -2.35 -13.28 11.53
N GLY A 184 -1.74 -13.40 12.69
CA GLY A 184 -0.89 -12.41 13.32
C GLY A 184 0.09 -13.10 14.25
N VAL A 185 1.01 -12.32 14.80
CA VAL A 185 1.91 -12.79 15.85
C VAL A 185 1.12 -13.07 17.14
N PRO A 186 1.64 -13.91 18.06
CA PRO A 186 1.01 -14.11 19.37
C PRO A 186 0.85 -12.78 20.13
N ASP A 187 -0.21 -12.65 20.91
CA ASP A 187 -0.59 -11.40 21.61
C ASP A 187 0.55 -10.79 22.44
N ILE A 188 1.45 -11.62 22.99
CA ILE A 188 2.60 -11.19 23.77
C ILE A 188 3.65 -10.43 22.91
N MET A 189 3.67 -10.69 21.61
CA MET A 189 4.58 -10.05 20.65
C MET A 189 3.85 -9.00 19.78
N ALA A 190 2.53 -8.93 19.90
CA ALA A 190 1.71 -8.06 19.07
C ALA A 190 1.90 -6.59 19.48
N VAL A 191 2.09 -5.75 18.46
CA VAL A 191 2.22 -4.30 18.65
C VAL A 191 0.82 -3.68 18.57
N ARG A 192 0.43 -2.94 19.61
CA ARG A 192 -0.83 -2.20 19.58
C ARG A 192 -0.78 -1.09 18.55
N VAL A 193 -1.77 -1.06 17.67
CA VAL A 193 -1.93 0.00 16.66
C VAL A 193 -2.04 1.37 17.36
N GLY A 194 -1.27 2.35 16.89
CA GLY A 194 -1.17 3.68 17.48
C GLY A 194 -0.26 3.79 18.72
N SER A 195 0.41 2.70 19.12
CA SER A 195 1.35 2.73 20.24
C SER A 195 2.66 3.46 19.90
N LYS A 196 3.37 3.91 20.95
CA LYS A 196 4.71 4.50 20.77
C LYS A 196 5.71 3.51 20.15
N VAL A 197 5.55 2.22 20.41
CA VAL A 197 6.38 1.14 19.84
C VAL A 197 6.16 1.04 18.32
N GLU A 198 4.93 1.12 17.84
CA GLU A 198 4.65 1.17 16.41
C GLU A 198 5.23 2.44 15.78
N VAL A 199 4.88 3.60 16.32
CA VAL A 199 5.25 4.89 15.71
C VAL A 199 6.75 5.15 15.73
N LEU A 200 7.43 4.85 16.84
CA LEU A 200 8.87 5.10 16.99
C LEU A 200 9.72 3.89 16.58
N GLY A 201 9.32 2.67 16.94
CA GLY A 201 10.07 1.46 16.68
C GLY A 201 9.93 0.99 15.23
N LEU A 202 8.72 0.52 14.86
CA LEU A 202 8.50 -0.07 13.53
C LEU A 202 8.69 0.96 12.42
N ARG A 203 8.14 2.17 12.57
CA ARG A 203 8.28 3.21 11.55
C ARG A 203 9.74 3.61 11.33
N THR A 204 10.53 3.74 12.39
CA THR A 204 11.96 4.06 12.29
C THR A 204 12.71 2.91 11.65
N ALA A 205 12.47 1.66 12.08
CA ALA A 205 13.10 0.47 11.49
C ALA A 205 12.80 0.35 9.98
N PHE A 206 11.54 0.47 9.57
CA PHE A 206 11.17 0.43 8.14
C PHE A 206 11.78 1.60 7.37
N THR A 207 11.86 2.80 7.94
CA THR A 207 12.48 3.94 7.28
C THR A 207 13.98 3.69 7.08
N VAL A 208 14.69 3.22 8.09
CA VAL A 208 16.13 2.90 8.02
C VAL A 208 16.39 1.80 6.99
N ILE A 209 15.61 0.71 7.02
CA ILE A 209 15.73 -0.39 6.06
C ILE A 209 15.48 0.12 4.64
N SER A 210 14.45 0.94 4.43
CA SER A 210 14.14 1.50 3.12
C SER A 210 15.23 2.41 2.59
N LEU A 211 15.80 3.28 3.44
CA LEU A 211 16.90 4.16 3.08
C LEU A 211 18.19 3.37 2.79
N ALA A 212 18.50 2.38 3.62
CA ALA A 212 19.67 1.50 3.40
C ALA A 212 19.51 0.71 2.09
N SER A 213 18.32 0.17 1.82
CA SER A 213 18.05 -0.54 0.56
C SER A 213 18.14 0.40 -0.66
N ALA A 214 17.62 1.61 -0.55
CA ALA A 214 17.71 2.60 -1.62
C ALA A 214 19.19 3.02 -1.85
N ALA A 215 19.95 3.26 -0.79
CA ALA A 215 21.36 3.57 -0.89
C ALA A 215 22.14 2.42 -1.55
N TRP A 216 21.89 1.19 -1.15
CA TRP A 216 22.51 0.00 -1.75
C TRP A 216 22.23 -0.13 -3.26
N LEU A 217 20.97 0.11 -3.68
CA LEU A 217 20.56 0.03 -5.09
C LEU A 217 21.12 1.17 -5.95
N LEU A 218 21.28 2.36 -5.37
CA LEU A 218 21.78 3.53 -6.08
C LEU A 218 23.31 3.65 -6.06
N TRP A 219 23.97 2.96 -5.13
CA TRP A 219 25.42 3.04 -4.95
C TRP A 219 26.24 2.78 -6.22
N PRO A 220 25.96 1.71 -7.00
CA PRO A 220 26.69 1.48 -8.24
C PRO A 220 26.51 2.60 -9.28
N SER A 221 25.30 3.17 -9.36
CA SER A 221 25.01 4.26 -10.29
C SER A 221 25.72 5.55 -9.91
N VAL A 222 25.83 5.82 -8.62
CA VAL A 222 26.57 6.98 -8.08
C VAL A 222 28.06 6.81 -8.32
N LEU A 223 28.62 5.63 -8.05
CA LEU A 223 30.05 5.37 -8.29
C LEU A 223 30.43 5.51 -9.77
N ASN A 224 29.58 4.98 -10.66
CA ASN A 224 29.81 5.10 -12.11
C ASN A 224 29.75 6.54 -12.62
N GLN A 225 28.98 7.43 -11.98
CA GLN A 225 28.94 8.86 -12.33
C GLN A 225 30.24 9.59 -11.96
N PHE A 226 30.97 9.09 -10.98
CA PHE A 226 32.22 9.71 -10.52
C PHE A 226 33.47 9.01 -11.04
N ASP A 227 33.37 8.11 -12.03
CA ASP A 227 34.48 7.29 -12.56
C ASP A 227 35.30 6.55 -11.47
N ILE A 228 34.70 6.25 -10.34
CA ILE A 228 35.36 5.49 -9.27
C ILE A 228 35.17 4.01 -9.56
N THR A 229 36.11 3.44 -10.32
CA THR A 229 36.26 1.99 -10.47
C THR A 229 37.13 1.44 -9.33
N PHE A 230 36.62 0.49 -8.55
CA PHE A 230 37.39 -0.31 -7.64
C PHE A 230 37.88 -1.60 -8.31
#